data_80e9fd961aee13adf94af6e5c6bcf68d
#
_entry.id   80e9fd961aee13adf94af6e5c6bcf68d
#
_cell.length_a   1.000
_cell.length_b   1.000
_cell.length_c   1.000
_cell.angle_alpha   90.00
_cell.angle_beta   90.00
_cell.angle_gamma   90.00
#
_symmetry.space_group_name_H-M   'P 1'
#
loop_
_entity.id
_entity.type
_entity.pdbx_description
1 polymer ?
#
loop_
_entity_poly.entity_id
_entity_poly.type
_entity_poly.pdbx_seq_one_letter_code
_entity_poly.pdbx_strand_id
1 'polypeptide(L)'
;MKEDWIYKRGDLYYANLNPYFGSEQGGTRPVLVLQNNVGNFFCPTFIVAPLTSKWIKKKELPTHYALESVPELGLKSVVLLEQIKTIDKRRVLSYIGRVSREEMRAIDDALQVSLDIHIPEEMEAP
;
A
#
# COMPACT_ATOMS: atom_id res chain seq x y z
N MET A 1 0.79 15.03 -11.41
CA MET A 1 2.14 15.16 -10.81
C MET A 1 3.07 15.79 -11.82
N LYS A 2 4.15 16.41 -11.37
CA LYS A 2 5.16 17.00 -12.25
C LYS A 2 5.90 15.91 -13.03
N GLU A 3 6.27 16.19 -14.27
CA GLU A 3 6.96 15.20 -15.13
C GLU A 3 8.27 14.68 -14.57
N ASP A 4 8.98 15.50 -13.81
CA ASP A 4 10.26 15.15 -13.19
C ASP A 4 10.11 14.58 -11.76
N TRP A 5 8.89 14.29 -11.35
CA TRP A 5 8.66 13.73 -10.01
C TRP A 5 9.26 12.34 -9.91
N ILE A 6 10.00 12.09 -8.84
CA ILE A 6 10.62 10.78 -8.57
C ILE A 6 9.81 10.06 -7.50
N TYR A 7 9.20 8.95 -7.90
CA TYR A 7 8.46 8.07 -6.99
C TYR A 7 9.43 7.20 -6.20
N LYS A 8 9.21 7.07 -4.91
CA LYS A 8 10.05 6.28 -4.02
C LYS A 8 9.23 5.23 -3.28
N ARG A 9 9.84 4.07 -3.05
CA ARG A 9 9.27 3.03 -2.19
C ARG A 9 9.02 3.61 -0.80
N GLY A 10 7.83 3.38 -0.26
CA GLY A 10 7.40 3.95 1.02
C GLY A 10 6.66 5.27 0.90
N ASP A 11 6.59 5.84 -0.29
CA ASP A 11 5.76 7.02 -0.55
C ASP A 11 4.29 6.66 -0.53
N LEU A 12 3.47 7.62 -0.09
CA LEU A 12 2.01 7.55 -0.13
C LEU A 12 1.48 8.58 -1.11
N TYR A 13 0.56 8.14 -1.97
CA TYR A 13 -0.12 9.00 -2.94
C TYR A 13 -1.62 8.76 -2.90
N TYR A 14 -2.41 9.79 -3.23
CA TYR A 14 -3.79 9.58 -3.65
C TYR A 14 -3.79 9.10 -5.08
N ALA A 15 -4.55 8.05 -5.36
CA ALA A 15 -4.67 7.48 -6.70
C ALA A 15 -6.12 7.10 -6.97
N ASN A 16 -6.50 7.17 -8.25
CA ASN A 16 -7.80 6.70 -8.72
C ASN A 16 -7.66 5.23 -9.10
N LEU A 17 -8.29 4.35 -8.32
CA LEU A 17 -8.24 2.90 -8.53
C LEU A 17 -9.43 2.37 -9.35
N ASN A 18 -10.29 3.24 -9.86
CA ASN A 18 -11.37 2.85 -10.73
C ASN A 18 -10.86 2.55 -12.16
N PRO A 19 -11.49 1.63 -12.91
CA PRO A 19 -12.57 0.75 -12.44
C PRO A 19 -12.05 -0.38 -11.56
N TYR A 20 -12.89 -0.84 -10.65
CA TYR A 20 -12.60 -2.01 -9.81
C TYR A 20 -13.69 -3.05 -9.98
N PHE A 21 -13.42 -4.29 -9.56
CA PHE A 21 -14.35 -5.39 -9.66
C PHE A 21 -14.58 -6.03 -8.29
N GLY A 22 -15.86 -6.18 -7.92
CA GLY A 22 -16.25 -6.89 -6.70
C GLY A 22 -15.60 -6.35 -5.43
N SER A 23 -14.86 -7.20 -4.75
CA SER A 23 -14.23 -6.89 -3.46
C SER A 23 -12.87 -6.20 -3.56
N GLU A 24 -12.42 -5.89 -4.78
CA GLU A 24 -11.21 -5.08 -4.95
C GLU A 24 -11.41 -3.69 -4.38
N GLN A 25 -10.33 -3.08 -3.87
CA GLN A 25 -10.39 -1.69 -3.43
C GLN A 25 -10.50 -0.78 -4.65
N GLY A 26 -11.49 0.10 -4.65
CA GLY A 26 -11.74 1.03 -5.75
C GLY A 26 -11.87 2.46 -5.25
N GLY A 27 -12.18 3.36 -6.19
CA GLY A 27 -12.33 4.78 -5.91
C GLY A 27 -10.99 5.49 -5.73
N THR A 28 -11.06 6.75 -5.34
CA THR A 28 -9.88 7.55 -5.00
C THR A 28 -9.51 7.29 -3.55
N ARG A 29 -8.29 6.81 -3.33
CA ARG A 29 -7.81 6.49 -1.99
C ARG A 29 -6.29 6.54 -1.91
N PRO A 30 -5.75 6.60 -0.69
CA PRO A 30 -4.31 6.51 -0.53
C PRO A 30 -3.79 5.14 -0.96
N VAL A 31 -2.61 5.14 -1.57
CA VAL A 31 -1.86 3.93 -1.92
C VAL A 31 -0.42 4.08 -1.43
N LEU A 32 0.17 2.97 -1.01
CA LEU A 32 1.56 2.90 -0.57
C LEU A 32 2.40 2.24 -1.66
N VAL A 33 3.48 2.89 -2.08
CA VAL A 33 4.40 2.34 -3.07
C VAL A 33 5.27 1.25 -2.45
N LEU A 34 5.17 0.05 -3.00
CA LEU A 34 5.93 -1.12 -2.55
C LEU A 34 7.05 -1.51 -3.51
N GLN A 35 6.94 -1.13 -4.77
CA GLN A 35 7.90 -1.48 -5.80
C GLN A 35 9.28 -0.90 -5.49
N ASN A 36 10.33 -1.61 -5.89
CA ASN A 36 11.71 -1.16 -5.72
C ASN A 36 11.97 0.15 -6.50
N ASN A 37 12.98 0.91 -6.05
CA ASN A 37 13.22 2.24 -6.61
C ASN A 37 13.76 2.23 -8.04
N VAL A 38 14.41 1.17 -8.47
CA VAL A 38 14.85 1.04 -9.87
C VAL A 38 13.62 0.93 -10.77
N GLY A 39 12.67 0.05 -10.43
CA GLY A 39 11.40 -0.05 -11.14
C GLY A 39 10.59 1.23 -11.07
N ASN A 40 10.57 1.89 -9.90
CA ASN A 40 9.85 3.16 -9.74
C ASN A 40 10.39 4.24 -10.67
N PHE A 41 11.66 4.22 -10.97
CA PHE A 41 12.27 5.20 -11.86
C PHE A 41 12.00 4.89 -13.35
N PHE A 42 12.15 3.63 -13.74
CA PHE A 42 12.14 3.27 -15.16
C PHE A 42 10.77 2.80 -15.69
N CYS A 43 9.89 2.28 -14.85
CA CYS A 43 8.64 1.70 -15.31
C CYS A 43 7.49 2.72 -15.32
N PRO A 44 6.58 2.63 -16.31
CA PRO A 44 5.37 3.48 -16.31
C PRO A 44 4.32 3.02 -15.29
N THR A 45 4.53 1.86 -14.66
CA THR A 45 3.65 1.28 -13.66
C THR A 45 4.43 1.01 -12.38
N PHE A 46 3.71 0.84 -11.27
CA PHE A 46 4.35 0.39 -10.03
C PHE A 46 3.38 -0.42 -9.17
N ILE A 47 3.96 -1.23 -8.30
CA ILE A 47 3.21 -2.07 -7.37
C ILE A 47 2.90 -1.26 -6.13
N VAL A 48 1.63 -1.24 -5.74
CA VAL A 48 1.14 -0.49 -4.59
C VAL A 48 0.23 -1.36 -3.72
N ALA A 49 0.06 -0.96 -2.47
CA ALA A 49 -0.99 -1.47 -1.60
C ALA A 49 -1.97 -0.34 -1.30
N PRO A 50 -3.28 -0.58 -1.44
CA PRO A 50 -4.28 0.42 -1.08
C PRO A 50 -4.44 0.52 0.42
N LEU A 51 -4.87 1.70 0.88
CA LEU A 51 -5.22 1.95 2.27
C LEU A 51 -6.72 2.12 2.41
N THR A 52 -7.24 1.76 3.57
CA THR A 52 -8.64 2.04 3.94
C THR A 52 -8.69 2.75 5.28
N SER A 53 -9.60 3.73 5.38
CA SER A 53 -9.92 4.37 6.65
C SER A 53 -11.08 3.68 7.36
N LYS A 54 -11.78 2.80 6.68
CA LYS A 54 -12.85 1.99 7.26
C LYS A 54 -12.26 0.88 8.09
N TRP A 55 -11.89 1.23 9.31
CA TRP A 55 -11.37 0.25 10.25
C TRP A 55 -12.55 -0.55 10.80
N ILE A 56 -12.77 -1.71 10.21
CA ILE A 56 -13.71 -2.65 10.79
C ILE A 56 -13.02 -3.30 11.98
N LYS A 57 -13.72 -3.41 13.10
CA LYS A 57 -13.31 -4.14 14.30
C LYS A 57 -13.14 -5.64 14.01
N LYS A 58 -12.63 -5.99 12.87
CA LYS A 58 -12.24 -7.37 12.60
C LYS A 58 -10.86 -7.55 13.15
N LYS A 59 -10.61 -8.74 13.70
CA LYS A 59 -9.28 -9.17 14.09
C LYS A 59 -8.26 -8.63 13.09
N GLU A 60 -7.23 -8.00 13.62
CA GLU A 60 -6.07 -7.63 12.84
C GLU A 60 -5.61 -8.83 12.04
N LEU A 61 -5.73 -8.74 10.73
CA LEU A 61 -5.17 -9.75 9.86
C LEU A 61 -3.67 -9.49 9.77
N PRO A 62 -2.84 -10.54 9.73
CA PRO A 62 -1.38 -10.34 9.60
C PRO A 62 -0.97 -9.69 8.29
N THR A 63 -1.88 -9.61 7.32
CA THR A 63 -1.68 -8.90 6.06
C THR A 63 -2.10 -7.43 6.13
N HIS A 64 -2.59 -6.96 7.29
CA HIS A 64 -2.98 -5.56 7.51
C HIS A 64 -1.96 -4.87 8.40
N TYR A 65 -1.72 -3.59 8.11
CA TYR A 65 -0.87 -2.77 8.97
C TYR A 65 -1.51 -1.40 9.19
N ALA A 66 -1.74 -1.03 10.45
CA ALA A 66 -2.28 0.29 10.80
C ALA A 66 -1.15 1.31 10.87
N LEU A 67 -1.23 2.33 10.01
CA LEU A 67 -0.20 3.39 9.93
C LEU A 67 -0.34 4.40 11.05
N GLU A 68 0.80 4.83 11.60
CA GLU A 68 0.87 5.85 12.65
C GLU A 68 1.82 7.00 12.29
N SER A 69 2.77 6.77 11.37
CA SER A 69 3.86 7.71 11.10
C SER A 69 3.53 8.82 10.10
N VAL A 70 2.31 8.84 9.53
CA VAL A 70 1.97 9.79 8.47
C VAL A 70 0.77 10.65 8.89
N PRO A 71 1.03 11.75 9.62
CA PRO A 71 -0.05 12.63 10.10
C PRO A 71 -0.83 13.30 8.96
N GLU A 72 -0.23 13.44 7.78
CA GLU A 72 -0.87 14.03 6.60
C GLU A 72 -2.09 13.25 6.12
N LEU A 73 -2.22 11.97 6.50
CA LEU A 73 -3.42 11.20 6.21
C LEU A 73 -4.66 11.71 6.95
N GLY A 74 -4.46 12.32 8.12
CA GLY A 74 -5.54 12.90 8.93
C GLY A 74 -6.49 11.89 9.56
N LEU A 75 -6.55 10.68 9.05
CA LEU A 75 -7.39 9.60 9.52
C LEU A 75 -6.54 8.35 9.78
N LYS A 76 -6.94 7.56 10.77
CA LYS A 76 -6.31 6.27 11.00
C LYS A 76 -6.55 5.41 9.77
N SER A 77 -5.48 4.94 9.14
CA SER A 77 -5.54 4.18 7.91
C SER A 77 -4.81 2.86 8.04
N VAL A 78 -5.35 1.85 7.37
CA VAL A 78 -4.80 0.50 7.37
C VAL A 78 -4.33 0.16 5.96
N VAL A 79 -3.09 -0.30 5.85
CA VAL A 79 -2.51 -0.81 4.60
C VAL A 79 -2.99 -2.24 4.40
N LEU A 80 -3.53 -2.53 3.22
CA LEU A 80 -4.08 -3.84 2.87
C LEU A 80 -3.10 -4.60 1.98
N LEU A 81 -2.20 -5.37 2.59
CA LEU A 81 -1.14 -6.06 1.85
C LEU A 81 -1.65 -7.28 1.05
N GLU A 82 -2.86 -7.75 1.35
CA GLU A 82 -3.49 -8.78 0.53
C GLU A 82 -4.15 -8.22 -0.73
N GLN A 83 -4.19 -6.90 -0.88
CA GLN A 83 -4.79 -6.23 -2.03
C GLN A 83 -3.76 -5.51 -2.89
N ILE A 84 -2.52 -5.93 -2.84
CA ILE A 84 -1.48 -5.32 -3.67
C ILE A 84 -1.85 -5.43 -5.14
N LYS A 85 -1.50 -4.41 -5.91
CA LYS A 85 -1.80 -4.37 -7.33
C LYS A 85 -0.81 -3.48 -8.07
N THR A 86 -0.71 -3.70 -9.36
CA THR A 86 0.06 -2.84 -10.25
C THR A 86 -0.88 -1.77 -10.82
N ILE A 87 -0.48 -0.52 -10.72
CA ILE A 87 -1.22 0.59 -11.32
C ILE A 87 -0.31 1.40 -12.25
N ASP A 88 -0.93 2.02 -13.24
CA ASP A 88 -0.24 2.99 -14.09
C ASP A 88 -0.02 4.28 -13.29
N LYS A 89 1.15 4.89 -13.44
CA LYS A 89 1.48 6.15 -12.74
C LYS A 89 0.50 7.28 -13.06
N ARG A 90 -0.18 7.23 -14.20
CA ARG A 90 -1.21 8.23 -14.55
C ARG A 90 -2.43 8.20 -13.63
N ARG A 91 -2.59 7.14 -12.85
CA ARG A 91 -3.66 7.07 -11.83
C ARG A 91 -3.35 7.90 -10.59
N VAL A 92 -2.10 8.32 -10.41
CA VAL A 92 -1.67 9.11 -9.25
C VAL A 92 -2.19 10.53 -9.38
N LEU A 93 -2.80 11.04 -8.32
CA LEU A 93 -3.38 12.38 -8.27
C LEU A 93 -2.51 13.36 -7.48
N SER A 94 -2.01 12.96 -6.32
CA SER A 94 -1.22 13.84 -5.47
C SER A 94 -0.37 13.05 -4.48
N TYR A 95 0.71 13.68 -4.02
CA TYR A 95 1.59 13.13 -2.99
C TYR A 95 1.01 13.42 -1.60
N ILE A 96 1.09 12.44 -0.70
CA ILE A 96 0.63 12.58 0.69
C ILE A 96 1.80 12.74 1.65
N GLY A 97 2.76 11.82 1.59
CA GLY A 97 3.87 11.77 2.54
C GLY A 97 4.64 10.47 2.41
N ARG A 98 5.45 10.17 3.41
CA ARG A 98 6.30 8.98 3.41
C ARG A 98 6.18 8.23 4.73
N VAL A 99 6.09 6.92 4.63
CA VAL A 99 6.09 6.01 5.79
C VAL A 99 7.50 5.94 6.37
N SER A 100 7.61 5.86 7.71
CA SER A 100 8.90 5.71 8.37
C SER A 100 9.56 4.36 8.02
N ARG A 101 10.89 4.31 8.14
CA ARG A 101 11.62 3.05 7.91
C ARG A 101 11.16 1.94 8.85
N GLU A 102 10.89 2.30 10.09
CA GLU A 102 10.44 1.35 11.11
C GLU A 102 9.10 0.73 10.73
N GLU A 103 8.14 1.56 10.33
CA GLU A 103 6.85 1.05 9.87
C GLU A 103 6.97 0.28 8.56
N MET A 104 7.86 0.69 7.65
CA MET A 104 8.10 -0.07 6.41
C MET A 104 8.60 -1.50 6.69
N ARG A 105 9.41 -1.70 7.72
CA ARG A 105 9.84 -3.05 8.11
C ARG A 105 8.65 -3.93 8.51
N ALA A 106 7.76 -3.38 9.32
CA ALA A 106 6.55 -4.09 9.72
C ALA A 106 5.62 -4.36 8.53
N ILE A 107 5.51 -3.41 7.62
CA ILE A 107 4.75 -3.56 6.38
C ILE A 107 5.36 -4.66 5.50
N ASP A 108 6.69 -4.70 5.39
CA ASP A 108 7.37 -5.74 4.63
C ASP A 108 7.13 -7.14 5.21
N ASP A 109 7.08 -7.27 6.53
CA ASP A 109 6.73 -8.53 7.17
C ASP A 109 5.30 -8.96 6.79
N ALA A 110 4.35 -8.04 6.84
CA ALA A 110 2.97 -8.32 6.44
C ALA A 110 2.87 -8.67 4.94
N LEU A 111 3.68 -8.03 4.11
CA LEU A 111 3.74 -8.34 2.68
C LEU A 111 4.29 -9.75 2.42
N GLN A 112 5.30 -10.16 3.14
CA GLN A 112 5.85 -11.51 3.04
C GLN A 112 4.81 -12.57 3.41
N VAL A 113 4.01 -12.31 4.44
CA VAL A 113 2.89 -13.18 4.81
C VAL A 113 1.87 -13.25 3.68
N SER A 114 1.51 -12.10 3.13
CA SER A 114 0.52 -12.01 2.05
C SER A 114 0.93 -12.82 0.81
N LEU A 115 2.22 -12.87 0.52
CA LEU A 115 2.75 -13.53 -0.67
C LEU A 115 3.24 -14.98 -0.42
N ASP A 116 3.03 -15.51 0.78
CA ASP A 116 3.50 -16.85 1.16
C ASP A 116 5.04 -16.98 1.09
N ILE A 117 5.75 -15.88 1.30
CA ILE A 117 7.20 -15.91 1.38
C ILE A 117 7.63 -16.30 2.80
N HIS A 118 6.87 -15.83 3.79
CA HIS A 118 7.04 -16.23 5.18
C HIS A 118 5.65 -16.32 5.84
N ILE A 119 5.26 -17.52 6.22
CA ILE A 119 4.01 -17.75 6.93
C ILE A 119 4.33 -18.18 8.36
N PRO A 120 3.90 -17.41 9.37
CA PRO A 120 4.02 -17.84 10.76
C PRO A 120 3.31 -19.17 10.98
N GLU A 121 3.88 -20.01 11.83
CA GLU A 121 3.38 -21.38 12.10
C GLU A 121 1.90 -21.39 12.49
N GLU A 122 1.48 -20.42 13.32
CA GLU A 122 0.10 -20.28 13.77
C GLU A 122 -0.90 -19.94 12.67
N MET A 123 -0.41 -19.66 11.47
CA MET A 123 -1.24 -19.28 10.33
C MET A 123 -1.21 -20.30 9.19
N GLU A 124 -0.54 -21.40 9.35
CA GLU A 124 -0.54 -22.45 8.34
C GLU A 124 -1.97 -22.95 8.12
N ALA A 125 -2.38 -22.96 6.85
CA ALA A 125 -3.68 -23.52 6.48
C ALA A 125 -3.66 -25.03 6.69
N PRO A 126 -4.80 -25.63 7.05
CA PRO A 126 -4.91 -27.06 7.22
C PRO A 126 -4.71 -27.80 5.89
#